data_160c574dc8f74c65f56fca3b5a8df9ee
#
_entry.id   160c574dc8f74c65f56fca3b5a8df9ee
#
_cell.length_a   1.000
_cell.length_b   1.000
_cell.length_c   1.000
_cell.angle_alpha   90.00
_cell.angle_beta   90.00
_cell.angle_gamma   90.00
#
_symmetry.space_group_name_H-M   'P 1'
#
loop_
_entity.id
_entity.type
_entity.pdbx_description
1 polymer ?
#
loop_
_entity_poly.entity_id
_entity_poly.type
_entity_poly.pdbx_seq_one_letter_code
_entity_poly.pdbx_strand_id
1 'polypeptide(L)'
;LIGVGSSICGGSAIAATAPVIEASDEEVAQSISVIFLFNMIAALLFPTLGTLLGFSTKSGEAFGIFAGTAINDTSSVTAAASTWDSMYHLQSATLDKAVTVKLTRTLAIIPITLVLSFFKIKKNKEGQKVNLKKVFPFFIIYFVLASLITTIAIHVGVNPHFFTPFKELSKFFIVLAMVAIGLNTNVVKLIKNGGKPILLGFICWICITCMSLFMQHML
;
A
#
# COMPACT_ATOMS: atom_id res chain seq x y z
N LEU A 1 -4.26 -0.76 -14.26
CA LEU A 1 -4.04 -1.45 -12.98
C LEU A 1 -2.75 -1.00 -12.28
N ILE A 2 -1.59 -1.06 -12.95
CA ILE A 2 -0.30 -0.69 -12.34
C ILE A 2 -0.32 0.74 -11.79
N GLY A 3 -0.83 1.71 -12.54
CA GLY A 3 -0.93 3.10 -12.09
C GLY A 3 -1.78 3.26 -10.83
N VAL A 4 -2.95 2.61 -10.76
CA VAL A 4 -3.82 2.64 -9.57
C VAL A 4 -3.15 1.92 -8.39
N GLY A 5 -2.57 0.75 -8.63
CA GLY A 5 -1.82 0.01 -7.61
C GLY A 5 -0.68 0.84 -7.02
N SER A 6 0.12 1.48 -7.87
CA SER A 6 1.21 2.36 -7.44
C SER A 6 0.72 3.60 -6.71
N SER A 7 -0.45 4.13 -7.07
CA SER A 7 -0.97 5.37 -6.49
C SER A 7 -1.56 5.20 -5.10
N ILE A 8 -1.96 4.00 -4.67
CA ILE A 8 -2.72 3.80 -3.43
C ILE A 8 -1.99 2.83 -2.48
N CYS A 9 -2.30 1.52 -2.58
CA CYS A 9 -1.84 0.50 -1.65
C CYS A 9 -1.41 -0.82 -2.33
N GLY A 10 -1.01 -0.75 -3.59
CA GLY A 10 -0.53 -1.92 -4.32
C GLY A 10 -1.65 -2.90 -4.69
N GLY A 11 -1.52 -4.14 -4.23
CA GLY A 11 -2.41 -5.24 -4.59
C GLY A 11 -3.88 -5.01 -4.26
N SER A 12 -4.19 -4.39 -3.11
CA SER A 12 -5.58 -4.12 -2.71
C SER A 12 -6.28 -3.16 -3.68
N ALA A 13 -5.55 -2.13 -4.15
CA ALA A 13 -6.08 -1.17 -5.12
C ALA A 13 -6.29 -1.84 -6.50
N ILE A 14 -5.40 -2.74 -6.90
CA ILE A 14 -5.55 -3.54 -8.12
C ILE A 14 -6.78 -4.44 -8.00
N ALA A 15 -6.91 -5.19 -6.90
CA ALA A 15 -8.03 -6.09 -6.66
C ALA A 15 -9.38 -5.37 -6.64
N ALA A 16 -9.44 -4.16 -6.06
CA ALA A 16 -10.64 -3.34 -6.04
C ALA A 16 -10.99 -2.75 -7.43
N THR A 17 -9.97 -2.45 -8.23
CA THR A 17 -10.15 -1.79 -9.54
C THR A 17 -10.37 -2.79 -10.68
N ALA A 18 -9.77 -3.96 -10.60
CA ALA A 18 -9.84 -4.99 -11.64
C ALA A 18 -11.27 -5.33 -12.10
N PRO A 19 -12.24 -5.62 -11.21
CA PRO A 19 -13.62 -5.89 -11.63
C PRO A 19 -14.31 -4.65 -12.21
N VAL A 20 -13.91 -3.45 -11.83
CA VAL A 20 -14.48 -2.20 -12.36
C VAL A 20 -14.10 -1.99 -13.81
N ILE A 21 -12.87 -2.31 -14.20
CA ILE A 21 -12.38 -2.15 -15.57
C ILE A 21 -12.45 -3.44 -16.39
N GLU A 22 -12.97 -4.53 -15.78
CA GLU A 22 -13.09 -5.87 -16.42
C GLU A 22 -11.71 -6.41 -16.87
N ALA A 23 -10.70 -6.20 -16.01
CA ALA A 23 -9.37 -6.71 -16.28
C ALA A 23 -9.33 -8.25 -16.21
N SER A 24 -8.53 -8.86 -17.07
CA SER A 24 -8.31 -10.30 -17.06
C SER A 24 -7.46 -10.73 -15.85
N ASP A 25 -7.59 -11.97 -15.41
CA ASP A 25 -6.81 -12.53 -14.30
C ASP A 25 -5.30 -12.44 -14.57
N GLU A 26 -4.88 -12.55 -15.83
CA GLU A 26 -3.49 -12.43 -16.24
C GLU A 26 -2.97 -11.01 -16.06
N GLU A 27 -3.75 -9.98 -16.45
CA GLU A 27 -3.41 -8.57 -16.24
C GLU A 27 -3.35 -8.22 -14.75
N VAL A 28 -4.25 -8.78 -13.95
CA VAL A 28 -4.25 -8.61 -12.49
C VAL A 28 -2.99 -9.22 -11.88
N ALA A 29 -2.72 -10.49 -12.18
CA ALA A 29 -1.54 -11.20 -11.67
C ALA A 29 -0.23 -10.50 -12.06
N GLN A 30 -0.13 -10.06 -13.32
CA GLN A 30 1.04 -9.34 -13.83
C GLN A 30 1.22 -7.98 -13.12
N SER A 31 0.14 -7.23 -12.95
CA SER A 31 0.17 -5.92 -12.29
C SER A 31 0.56 -6.05 -10.82
N ILE A 32 0.02 -7.02 -10.11
CA ILE A 32 0.38 -7.32 -8.72
C ILE A 32 1.86 -7.67 -8.63
N SER A 33 2.35 -8.57 -9.49
CA SER A 33 3.74 -9.03 -9.47
C SER A 33 4.73 -7.89 -9.72
N VAL A 34 4.43 -6.98 -10.65
CA VAL A 34 5.26 -5.78 -10.92
C VAL A 34 5.32 -4.87 -9.69
N ILE A 35 4.17 -4.58 -9.09
CA ILE A 35 4.10 -3.71 -7.91
C ILE A 35 4.86 -4.31 -6.73
N PHE A 36 4.71 -5.62 -6.48
CA PHE A 36 5.44 -6.29 -5.40
C PHE A 36 6.94 -6.32 -5.63
N LEU A 37 7.39 -6.50 -6.88
CA LEU A 37 8.82 -6.43 -7.21
C LEU A 37 9.42 -5.08 -6.76
N PHE A 38 8.80 -3.97 -7.15
CA PHE A 38 9.31 -2.64 -6.79
C PHE A 38 9.15 -2.33 -5.30
N ASN A 39 8.10 -2.83 -4.65
CA ASN A 39 7.94 -2.69 -3.21
C ASN A 39 9.00 -3.46 -2.42
N MET A 40 9.36 -4.66 -2.87
CA MET A 40 10.45 -5.43 -2.26
C MET A 40 11.79 -4.71 -2.42
N ILE A 41 12.07 -4.19 -3.61
CA ILE A 41 13.28 -3.39 -3.87
C ILE A 41 13.27 -2.14 -2.96
N ALA A 42 12.15 -1.44 -2.85
CA ALA A 42 12.02 -0.27 -1.98
C ALA A 42 12.24 -0.61 -0.50
N ALA A 43 11.68 -1.73 -0.03
CA ALA A 43 11.83 -2.16 1.36
C ALA A 43 13.30 -2.39 1.75
N LEU A 44 14.10 -2.88 0.80
CA LEU A 44 15.52 -3.14 1.00
C LEU A 44 16.40 -1.89 0.81
N LEU A 45 16.10 -1.07 -0.21
CA LEU A 45 16.96 0.05 -0.59
C LEU A 45 16.64 1.35 0.16
N PHE A 46 15.39 1.60 0.53
CA PHE A 46 14.99 2.89 1.09
C PHE A 46 15.59 3.21 2.46
N PRO A 47 15.82 2.27 3.38
CA PRO A 47 16.54 2.58 4.62
C PRO A 47 17.95 3.11 4.34
N THR A 48 18.68 2.47 3.44
CA THR A 48 20.01 2.93 3.04
C THR A 48 19.95 4.25 2.29
N LEU A 49 19.00 4.39 1.37
CA LEU A 49 18.77 5.63 0.63
C LEU A 49 18.40 6.79 1.57
N GLY A 50 17.58 6.55 2.58
CA GLY A 50 17.20 7.55 3.58
C GLY A 50 18.41 8.07 4.36
N THR A 51 19.35 7.19 4.71
CA THR A 51 20.61 7.57 5.34
C THR A 51 21.44 8.46 4.40
N LEU A 52 21.55 8.08 3.13
CA LEU A 52 22.31 8.85 2.11
C LEU A 52 21.68 10.21 1.82
N LEU A 53 20.36 10.31 1.88
CA LEU A 53 19.61 11.56 1.71
C LEU A 53 19.62 12.45 2.96
N GLY A 54 20.21 11.99 4.07
CA GLY A 54 20.35 12.77 5.29
C GLY A 54 19.07 12.90 6.10
N PHE A 55 18.16 11.95 6.02
CA PHE A 55 16.99 11.96 6.90
C PHE A 55 17.38 11.89 8.38
N SER A 56 16.62 12.60 9.22
CA SER A 56 16.86 12.62 10.67
C SER A 56 16.82 11.21 11.25
N THR A 57 17.94 10.80 11.83
CA THR A 57 18.08 9.51 12.51
C THR A 57 17.61 9.53 13.96
N LYS A 58 17.21 10.72 14.46
CA LYS A 58 16.82 10.90 15.88
C LYS A 58 15.33 10.74 16.12
N SER A 59 14.46 11.14 15.16
CA SER A 59 13.01 11.12 15.34
C SER A 59 12.28 10.05 14.53
N GLY A 60 12.92 9.52 13.48
CA GLY A 60 12.29 8.57 12.55
C GLY A 60 11.09 9.13 11.75
N GLU A 61 10.66 10.36 12.06
CA GLU A 61 9.43 10.92 11.50
C GLU A 61 9.54 11.18 9.99
N ALA A 62 10.63 11.81 9.55
CA ALA A 62 10.87 12.11 8.15
C ALA A 62 10.94 10.84 7.30
N PHE A 63 11.69 9.84 7.75
CA PHE A 63 11.76 8.55 7.04
C PHE A 63 10.42 7.81 7.09
N GLY A 64 9.67 7.89 8.19
CA GLY A 64 8.33 7.32 8.32
C GLY A 64 7.34 7.89 7.31
N ILE A 65 7.33 9.22 7.12
CA ILE A 65 6.50 9.88 6.10
C ILE A 65 6.95 9.45 4.71
N PHE A 66 8.25 9.44 4.44
CA PHE A 66 8.79 8.99 3.16
C PHE A 66 8.41 7.55 2.85
N ALA A 67 8.67 6.61 3.75
CA ALA A 67 8.35 5.20 3.55
C ALA A 67 6.83 4.98 3.35
N GLY A 68 6.00 5.64 4.16
CA GLY A 68 4.54 5.56 4.06
C GLY A 68 3.96 6.12 2.75
N THR A 69 4.60 7.12 2.16
CA THR A 69 4.18 7.74 0.90
C THR A 69 4.82 7.11 -0.34
N ALA A 70 6.09 6.73 -0.30
CA ALA A 70 6.83 6.25 -1.47
C ALA A 70 6.68 4.74 -1.73
N ILE A 71 6.48 3.93 -0.68
CA ILE A 71 6.24 2.48 -0.82
C ILE A 71 4.73 2.22 -0.94
N ASN A 72 4.32 1.35 -1.86
CA ASN A 72 2.89 1.17 -2.15
C ASN A 72 2.20 0.16 -1.26
N ASP A 73 2.89 -0.87 -0.81
CA ASP A 73 2.36 -1.97 -0.03
C ASP A 73 2.65 -1.80 1.46
N THR A 74 1.65 -2.11 2.32
CA THR A 74 1.77 -1.90 3.77
C THR A 74 2.83 -2.78 4.41
N SER A 75 3.01 -4.03 3.95
CA SER A 75 4.02 -4.92 4.51
C SER A 75 5.44 -4.47 4.18
N SER A 76 5.67 -3.98 2.96
CA SER A 76 6.95 -3.40 2.57
C SER A 76 7.24 -2.07 3.29
N VAL A 77 6.22 -1.25 3.55
CA VAL A 77 6.33 -0.08 4.44
C VAL A 77 6.76 -0.50 5.84
N THR A 78 6.09 -1.51 6.38
CA THR A 78 6.43 -2.06 7.71
C THR A 78 7.86 -2.56 7.76
N ALA A 79 8.30 -3.31 6.75
CA ALA A 79 9.66 -3.81 6.66
C ALA A 79 10.70 -2.67 6.60
N ALA A 80 10.52 -1.70 5.72
CA ALA A 80 11.44 -0.56 5.60
C ALA A 80 11.51 0.27 6.88
N ALA A 81 10.35 0.58 7.48
CA ALA A 81 10.28 1.39 8.69
C ALA A 81 10.85 0.66 9.92
N SER A 82 10.56 -0.64 10.07
CA SER A 82 11.16 -1.45 11.14
C SER A 82 12.67 -1.60 10.98
N THR A 83 13.16 -1.69 9.73
CA THR A 83 14.61 -1.70 9.46
C THR A 83 15.24 -0.39 9.90
N TRP A 84 14.63 0.75 9.58
CA TRP A 84 15.09 2.07 10.01
C TRP A 84 15.09 2.19 11.54
N ASP A 85 13.99 1.78 12.20
CA ASP A 85 13.92 1.77 13.68
C ASP A 85 15.01 0.91 14.31
N SER A 86 15.32 -0.25 13.71
CA SER A 86 16.39 -1.14 14.16
C SER A 86 17.79 -0.53 13.95
N MET A 87 18.02 0.14 12.82
CA MET A 87 19.31 0.78 12.50
C MET A 87 19.65 1.92 13.48
N TYR A 88 18.63 2.66 13.94
CA TYR A 88 18.82 3.87 14.74
C TYR A 88 18.23 3.79 16.15
N HIS A 89 17.82 2.60 16.59
CA HIS A 89 17.30 2.33 17.94
C HIS A 89 16.08 3.19 18.32
N LEU A 90 15.18 3.44 17.37
CA LEU A 90 14.00 4.30 17.53
C LEU A 90 12.76 3.55 18.06
N GLN A 91 12.91 2.32 18.52
CA GLN A 91 11.83 1.43 18.98
C GLN A 91 10.80 1.15 17.88
N SER A 92 9.70 1.91 17.80
CA SER A 92 8.68 1.79 16.77
C SER A 92 8.21 3.14 16.21
N ALA A 93 8.92 4.21 16.51
CA ALA A 93 8.50 5.57 16.14
C ALA A 93 8.33 5.75 14.64
N THR A 94 9.28 5.25 13.85
CA THR A 94 9.23 5.29 12.39
C THR A 94 8.11 4.40 11.85
N LEU A 95 7.98 3.19 12.40
CA LEU A 95 6.96 2.22 12.00
C LEU A 95 5.55 2.78 12.21
N ASP A 96 5.26 3.31 13.39
CA ASP A 96 3.95 3.84 13.72
C ASP A 96 3.59 5.04 12.83
N LYS A 97 4.55 5.93 12.54
CA LYS A 97 4.36 7.04 11.60
C LYS A 97 4.11 6.57 10.17
N ALA A 98 4.95 5.67 9.67
CA ALA A 98 4.87 5.16 8.31
C ALA A 98 3.55 4.42 8.05
N VAL A 99 3.12 3.59 8.98
CA VAL A 99 1.84 2.86 8.87
C VAL A 99 0.65 3.81 8.91
N THR A 100 0.66 4.81 9.79
CA THR A 100 -0.40 5.82 9.88
C THR A 100 -0.54 6.58 8.56
N VAL A 101 0.56 7.07 8.00
CA VAL A 101 0.57 7.76 6.70
C VAL A 101 0.06 6.84 5.59
N LYS A 102 0.48 5.57 5.60
CA LYS A 102 0.05 4.59 4.62
C LYS A 102 -1.46 4.29 4.69
N LEU A 103 -1.99 4.09 5.88
CA LEU A 103 -3.40 3.80 6.08
C LEU A 103 -4.29 4.98 5.64
N THR A 104 -3.89 6.22 5.93
CA THR A 104 -4.57 7.43 5.46
C THR A 104 -4.65 7.45 3.93
N ARG A 105 -3.54 7.13 3.23
CA ARG A 105 -3.52 7.05 1.77
C ARG A 105 -4.45 5.93 1.23
N THR A 106 -4.58 4.84 1.95
CA THR A 106 -5.44 3.72 1.55
C THR A 106 -6.92 4.13 1.45
N LEU A 107 -7.36 5.12 2.21
CA LEU A 107 -8.73 5.66 2.11
C LEU A 107 -9.04 6.24 0.72
N ALA A 108 -8.03 6.63 -0.06
CA ALA A 108 -8.22 7.11 -1.43
C ALA A 108 -8.79 6.04 -2.39
N ILE A 109 -8.79 4.76 -2.01
CA ILE A 109 -9.47 3.69 -2.79
C ILE A 109 -10.95 4.05 -3.00
N ILE A 110 -11.63 4.58 -1.98
CA ILE A 110 -13.07 4.86 -2.03
C ILE A 110 -13.40 5.83 -3.15
N PRO A 111 -12.89 7.08 -3.16
CA PRO A 111 -13.22 8.02 -4.22
C PRO A 111 -12.74 7.55 -5.61
N ILE A 112 -11.58 6.91 -5.70
CA ILE A 112 -11.04 6.46 -6.99
C ILE A 112 -11.91 5.37 -7.60
N THR A 113 -12.29 4.34 -6.85
CA THR A 113 -13.16 3.28 -7.35
C THR A 113 -14.56 3.78 -7.69
N LEU A 114 -15.11 4.74 -6.92
CA LEU A 114 -16.39 5.37 -7.24
C LEU A 114 -16.32 6.16 -8.55
N VAL A 115 -15.29 6.97 -8.74
CA VAL A 115 -15.09 7.75 -9.98
C VAL A 115 -14.94 6.81 -11.19
N LEU A 116 -14.12 5.77 -11.09
CA LEU A 116 -13.95 4.79 -12.16
C LEU A 116 -15.26 4.07 -12.50
N SER A 117 -16.03 3.68 -11.46
CA SER A 117 -17.34 3.06 -11.64
C SER A 117 -18.31 4.00 -12.37
N PHE A 118 -18.32 5.28 -11.99
CA PHE A 118 -19.17 6.29 -12.63
C PHE A 118 -18.80 6.50 -14.11
N PHE A 119 -17.52 6.59 -14.43
CA PHE A 119 -17.07 6.70 -15.83
C PHE A 119 -17.47 5.48 -16.66
N LYS A 120 -17.40 4.28 -16.07
CA LYS A 120 -17.81 3.06 -16.75
C LYS A 120 -19.32 3.04 -17.04
N ILE A 121 -20.15 3.41 -16.07
CA ILE A 121 -21.61 3.53 -16.23
C ILE A 121 -21.93 4.51 -17.38
N LYS A 122 -21.24 5.66 -17.43
CA LYS A 122 -21.46 6.67 -18.46
C LYS A 122 -21.05 6.19 -19.86
N LYS A 123 -20.04 5.32 -19.96
CA LYS A 123 -19.54 4.78 -21.24
C LYS A 123 -20.42 3.64 -21.76
N ASN A 124 -20.97 2.81 -20.88
CA ASN A 124 -21.91 1.73 -21.25
C ASN A 124 -23.34 2.28 -21.31
N LYS A 125 -23.76 2.79 -22.48
CA LYS A 125 -25.12 3.26 -22.75
C LYS A 125 -26.17 2.15 -22.80
N GLU A 126 -25.81 0.89 -22.72
CA GLU A 126 -26.71 -0.26 -22.74
C GLU A 126 -26.85 -0.87 -21.35
N GLY A 127 -27.96 -0.58 -20.69
CA GLY A 127 -28.78 -1.27 -19.71
C GLY A 127 -28.19 -2.28 -18.71
N GLN A 128 -26.89 -2.51 -18.61
CA GLN A 128 -26.35 -3.38 -17.55
C GLN A 128 -26.26 -2.60 -16.25
N LYS A 129 -27.17 -2.96 -15.32
CA LYS A 129 -27.12 -2.51 -13.92
C LYS A 129 -25.76 -2.92 -13.34
N VAL A 130 -24.84 -1.94 -13.23
CA VAL A 130 -23.58 -2.16 -12.50
C VAL A 130 -23.96 -2.52 -11.06
N ASN A 131 -23.62 -3.73 -10.65
CA ASN A 131 -23.92 -4.20 -9.32
C ASN A 131 -22.93 -3.54 -8.34
N LEU A 132 -23.33 -2.39 -7.77
CA LEU A 132 -22.53 -1.60 -6.83
C LEU A 132 -21.99 -2.46 -5.66
N LYS A 133 -22.71 -3.53 -5.28
CA LYS A 133 -22.25 -4.46 -4.25
C LYS A 133 -21.00 -5.25 -4.67
N LYS A 134 -20.79 -5.50 -5.96
CA LYS A 134 -19.58 -6.20 -6.45
C LYS A 134 -18.37 -5.28 -6.60
N VAL A 135 -18.61 -3.98 -6.75
CA VAL A 135 -17.56 -2.97 -6.98
C VAL A 135 -17.11 -2.33 -5.66
N PHE A 136 -17.98 -2.31 -4.64
CA PHE A 136 -17.64 -1.68 -3.39
C PHE A 136 -16.73 -2.57 -2.53
N PRO A 137 -15.53 -2.11 -2.17
CA PRO A 137 -14.59 -2.89 -1.35
C PRO A 137 -15.04 -2.91 0.12
N PHE A 138 -15.85 -3.90 0.50
CA PHE A 138 -16.42 -4.05 1.84
C PHE A 138 -15.38 -4.04 2.96
N PHE A 139 -14.14 -4.46 2.69
CA PHE A 139 -13.07 -4.43 3.69
C PHE A 139 -12.81 -3.02 4.23
N ILE A 140 -13.08 -1.97 3.45
CA ILE A 140 -12.92 -0.58 3.90
C ILE A 140 -13.96 -0.24 4.98
N ILE A 141 -15.19 -0.72 4.83
CA ILE A 141 -16.21 -0.54 5.87
C ILE A 141 -15.74 -1.21 7.17
N TYR A 142 -15.26 -2.46 7.08
CA TYR A 142 -14.75 -3.16 8.25
C TYR A 142 -13.54 -2.45 8.87
N PHE A 143 -12.66 -1.88 8.05
CA PHE A 143 -11.53 -1.09 8.53
C PHE A 143 -11.99 0.18 9.28
N VAL A 144 -12.92 0.94 8.69
CA VAL A 144 -13.46 2.15 9.32
C VAL A 144 -14.20 1.80 10.62
N LEU A 145 -15.02 0.75 10.61
CA LEU A 145 -15.73 0.28 11.81
C LEU A 145 -14.77 -0.16 12.91
N ALA A 146 -13.74 -0.95 12.57
CA ALA A 146 -12.74 -1.37 13.54
C ALA A 146 -11.96 -0.17 14.12
N SER A 147 -11.59 0.80 13.29
CA SER A 147 -10.95 2.03 13.73
C SER A 147 -11.84 2.84 14.67
N LEU A 148 -13.13 2.96 14.34
CA LEU A 148 -14.11 3.68 15.17
C LEU A 148 -14.33 2.98 16.52
N ILE A 149 -14.49 1.66 16.51
CA ILE A 149 -14.61 0.84 17.73
C ILE A 149 -13.39 1.00 18.63
N THR A 150 -12.18 0.92 18.04
CA THR A 150 -10.93 1.07 18.78
C THR A 150 -10.81 2.47 19.39
N THR A 151 -11.13 3.51 18.61
CA THR A 151 -11.08 4.90 19.07
C THR A 151 -12.06 5.14 20.22
N ILE A 152 -13.31 4.67 20.10
CA ILE A 152 -14.33 4.79 21.15
C ILE A 152 -13.89 4.00 22.39
N ALA A 153 -13.40 2.77 22.23
CA ALA A 153 -12.98 1.93 23.34
C ALA A 153 -11.85 2.59 24.15
N ILE A 154 -10.86 3.17 23.48
CA ILE A 154 -9.77 3.90 24.15
C ILE A 154 -10.31 5.15 24.85
N HIS A 155 -11.26 5.86 24.23
CA HIS A 155 -11.86 7.06 24.83
C HIS A 155 -12.69 6.74 26.09
N VAL A 156 -13.32 5.58 26.13
CA VAL A 156 -14.09 5.07 27.30
C VAL A 156 -13.18 4.47 28.37
N GLY A 157 -11.86 4.44 28.16
CA GLY A 157 -10.87 4.02 29.16
C GLY A 157 -10.38 2.57 29.03
N VAL A 158 -10.65 1.90 27.90
CA VAL A 158 -10.05 0.58 27.63
C VAL A 158 -8.56 0.75 27.39
N ASN A 159 -7.76 -0.04 28.11
CA ASN A 159 -6.30 0.01 27.99
C ASN A 159 -5.88 -0.35 26.55
N PRO A 160 -5.06 0.47 25.87
CA PRO A 160 -4.56 0.19 24.51
C PRO A 160 -3.88 -1.17 24.37
N HIS A 161 -3.28 -1.70 25.45
CA HIS A 161 -2.68 -3.04 25.46
C HIS A 161 -3.66 -4.17 25.14
N PHE A 162 -4.97 -3.96 25.33
CA PHE A 162 -5.98 -4.93 24.94
C PHE A 162 -5.94 -5.25 23.44
N PHE A 163 -5.55 -4.28 22.61
CA PHE A 163 -5.47 -4.43 21.15
C PHE A 163 -4.14 -5.00 20.66
N THR A 164 -3.12 -5.14 21.54
CA THR A 164 -1.80 -5.65 21.16
C THR A 164 -1.83 -7.04 20.52
N PRO A 165 -2.58 -8.04 21.03
CA PRO A 165 -2.68 -9.35 20.40
C PRO A 165 -3.21 -9.29 18.97
N PHE A 166 -4.18 -8.41 18.70
CA PHE A 166 -4.73 -8.21 17.35
C PHE A 166 -3.69 -7.57 16.41
N LYS A 167 -2.88 -6.62 16.92
CA LYS A 167 -1.77 -6.02 16.17
C LYS A 167 -0.73 -7.07 15.78
N GLU A 168 -0.34 -7.93 16.72
CA GLU A 168 0.63 -9.01 16.46
C GLU A 168 0.08 -10.08 15.50
N LEU A 169 -1.18 -10.46 15.67
CA LEU A 169 -1.86 -11.38 14.75
C LEU A 169 -1.94 -10.80 13.33
N SER A 170 -2.23 -9.52 13.21
CA SER A 170 -2.24 -8.79 11.92
C SER A 170 -0.86 -8.83 11.26
N LYS A 171 0.21 -8.55 12.00
CA LYS A 171 1.59 -8.64 11.49
C LYS A 171 1.91 -10.05 10.98
N PHE A 172 1.52 -11.07 11.74
CA PHE A 172 1.71 -12.46 11.33
C PHE A 172 1.01 -12.77 10.00
N PHE A 173 -0.26 -12.38 9.84
CA PHE A 173 -0.98 -12.58 8.59
C PHE A 173 -0.41 -11.77 7.43
N ILE A 174 0.11 -10.57 7.67
CA ILE A 174 0.80 -9.77 6.65
C ILE A 174 2.04 -10.55 6.14
N VAL A 175 2.87 -11.06 7.06
CA VAL A 175 4.05 -11.86 6.69
C VAL A 175 3.64 -13.11 5.90
N LEU A 176 2.63 -13.84 6.37
CA LEU A 176 2.13 -15.04 5.70
C LEU A 176 1.63 -14.73 4.27
N ALA A 177 0.87 -13.66 4.11
CA ALA A 177 0.40 -13.20 2.80
C ALA A 177 1.57 -12.83 1.86
N MET A 178 2.60 -12.16 2.38
CA MET A 178 3.79 -11.81 1.60
C MET A 178 4.57 -13.04 1.15
N VAL A 179 4.74 -14.03 2.03
CA VAL A 179 5.37 -15.31 1.67
C VAL A 179 4.56 -16.00 0.59
N ALA A 180 3.23 -16.11 0.73
CA ALA A 180 2.37 -16.73 -0.25
C ALA A 180 2.45 -16.06 -1.63
N ILE A 181 2.45 -14.72 -1.66
CA ILE A 181 2.60 -13.95 -2.90
C ILE A 181 3.98 -14.16 -3.51
N GLY A 182 5.05 -14.10 -2.69
CA GLY A 182 6.42 -14.35 -3.14
C GLY A 182 6.58 -15.73 -3.80
N LEU A 183 6.02 -16.77 -3.18
CA LEU A 183 6.06 -18.14 -3.70
C LEU A 183 5.27 -18.31 -5.02
N ASN A 184 4.17 -17.58 -5.17
CA ASN A 184 3.35 -17.62 -6.40
C ASN A 184 3.90 -16.73 -7.52
N THR A 185 4.85 -15.84 -7.23
CA THR A 185 5.41 -14.93 -8.22
C THR A 185 6.54 -15.59 -9.01
N ASN A 186 6.29 -15.88 -10.29
CA ASN A 186 7.34 -16.37 -11.18
C ASN A 186 8.11 -15.17 -11.77
N VAL A 187 9.19 -14.75 -11.09
CA VAL A 187 10.02 -13.63 -11.47
C VAL A 187 10.63 -13.78 -12.87
N VAL A 188 11.00 -15.01 -13.26
CA VAL A 188 11.57 -15.28 -14.60
C VAL A 188 10.53 -15.04 -15.69
N LYS A 189 9.29 -15.54 -15.48
CA LYS A 189 8.18 -15.31 -16.42
C LYS A 189 7.81 -13.82 -16.48
N LEU A 190 7.85 -13.14 -15.35
CA LEU A 190 7.60 -11.72 -15.25
C LEU A 190 8.63 -10.90 -16.06
N ILE A 191 9.91 -11.21 -15.93
CA ILE A 191 11.00 -10.52 -16.66
C ILE A 191 10.91 -10.81 -18.16
N LYS A 192 10.66 -12.06 -18.55
CA LYS A 192 10.61 -12.45 -19.98
C LYS A 192 9.42 -11.87 -20.72
N ASN A 193 8.24 -11.81 -20.08
CA ASN A 193 6.98 -11.41 -20.74
C ASN A 193 6.48 -10.01 -20.30
N GLY A 194 7.12 -9.39 -19.33
CA GLY A 194 6.65 -8.19 -18.63
C GLY A 194 7.38 -6.89 -18.98
N GLY A 195 8.09 -6.78 -20.10
CA GLY A 195 8.92 -5.62 -20.39
C GLY A 195 8.18 -4.28 -20.28
N LYS A 196 7.02 -4.13 -20.92
CA LYS A 196 6.21 -2.90 -20.84
C LYS A 196 5.60 -2.67 -19.44
N PRO A 197 4.97 -3.66 -18.79
CA PRO A 197 4.48 -3.52 -17.42
C PRO A 197 5.58 -3.20 -16.40
N ILE A 198 6.74 -3.82 -16.51
CA ILE A 198 7.89 -3.53 -15.63
C ILE A 198 8.36 -2.10 -15.83
N LEU A 199 8.51 -1.65 -17.09
CA LEU A 199 8.91 -0.27 -17.38
C LEU A 199 7.90 0.73 -16.81
N LEU A 200 6.60 0.47 -16.97
CA LEU A 200 5.55 1.32 -16.40
C LEU A 200 5.61 1.34 -14.88
N GLY A 201 5.79 0.17 -14.24
CA GLY A 201 5.95 0.07 -12.79
C GLY A 201 7.17 0.83 -12.28
N PHE A 202 8.29 0.74 -13.00
CA PHE A 202 9.52 1.48 -12.69
C PHE A 202 9.31 3.00 -12.78
N ILE A 203 8.68 3.48 -13.85
CA ILE A 203 8.38 4.91 -14.01
C ILE A 203 7.46 5.38 -12.88
N CYS A 204 6.38 4.67 -12.58
CA CYS A 204 5.49 4.99 -11.47
C CYS A 204 6.24 5.02 -10.13
N TRP A 205 7.10 4.04 -9.89
CA TRP A 205 7.88 3.95 -8.65
C TRP A 205 8.84 5.12 -8.48
N ILE A 206 9.58 5.49 -9.54
CA ILE A 206 10.46 6.67 -9.51
C ILE A 206 9.65 7.94 -9.32
N CYS A 207 8.56 8.15 -10.06
CA CYS A 207 7.74 9.35 -9.94
C CYS A 207 7.19 9.53 -8.52
N ILE A 208 6.69 8.46 -7.90
CA ILE A 208 6.16 8.52 -6.53
C ILE A 208 7.29 8.80 -5.53
N THR A 209 8.44 8.16 -5.68
CA THR A 209 9.60 8.39 -4.83
C THR A 209 10.08 9.84 -4.92
N CYS A 210 10.25 10.36 -6.14
CA CYS A 210 10.66 11.75 -6.35
C CYS A 210 9.62 12.73 -5.80
N MET A 211 8.32 12.46 -6.01
CA MET A 211 7.26 13.33 -5.49
C MET A 211 7.20 13.30 -3.97
N SER A 212 7.40 12.14 -3.35
CA SER A 212 7.48 12.02 -1.90
C SER A 212 8.63 12.83 -1.32
N LEU A 213 9.82 12.75 -1.93
CA LEU A 213 10.99 13.52 -1.53
C LEU A 213 10.77 15.03 -1.72
N PHE A 214 10.20 15.42 -2.86
CA PHE A 214 9.90 16.82 -3.16
C PHE A 214 8.93 17.42 -2.14
N MET A 215 7.85 16.73 -1.82
CA MET A 215 6.88 17.18 -0.82
C MET A 215 7.49 17.31 0.57
N GLN A 216 8.38 16.41 0.95
CA GLN A 216 9.09 16.51 2.23
C GLN A 216 10.08 17.67 2.29
N HIS A 217 10.66 18.05 1.16
CA HIS A 217 11.56 19.21 1.12
C HIS A 217 10.80 20.54 1.19
N MET A 218 9.51 20.55 0.84
CA MET A 218 8.65 21.71 0.91
C MET A 218 7.96 21.90 2.28
N LEU A 219 7.87 20.85 3.09
CA LEU A 219 7.28 20.86 4.44
C LEU A 219 8.35 21.10 5.50
#